data_e03989b1d9a714e4526ae685e4147ecd
#
_entry.id   e03989b1d9a714e4526ae685e4147ecd
#
_cell.length_a   1.000
_cell.length_b   1.000
_cell.length_c   1.000
_cell.angle_alpha   90.00
_cell.angle_beta   90.00
_cell.angle_gamma   90.00
#
_symmetry.space_group_name_H-M   'P 1'
#
loop_
_entity.id
_entity.type
_entity.pdbx_description
1 polymer ?
#
loop_
_entity_poly.entity_id
_entity_poly.type
_entity_poly.pdbx_seq_one_letter_code
_entity_poly.pdbx_strand_id
1 'polypeptide(L)'
;KEILPILTNPVRAQPGARAFAQQASLFGRSVGGSRSIRINITGPSLKQIKPVAQNLFRVIRKEFPPSDGHQVRSIPTLNNGVPQVIIKPNNLKLSEYGISAREFATVLDVYNDGLRVSEVPFEGRLIDMTLLSSKRNFNKIDDLENFSFVTNSGENITLSQVADLEIVGLPNQIKRLSGKRVLSIQLRPNEEISLEESIKVLNDKLIKPLNDKLPKGIFVNISGAASELERTWNSMQQNVLIAIFVIFILLTILMKSFSLPLIVLVIVPSAAVGGIMALIIINLFIKQPLDLSLIHI
;
A
#
# COMPACT_ATOMS: atom_id res chain seq x y z
N LYS A 1 -12.24 22.12 -1.71
CA LYS A 1 -11.98 21.58 -0.34
C LYS A 1 -13.29 21.29 0.42
N GLU A 2 -14.36 21.99 0.19
CA GLU A 2 -15.66 21.84 0.88
C GLU A 2 -16.42 20.56 0.51
N ILE A 3 -16.18 20.00 -0.67
CA ILE A 3 -16.88 18.79 -1.17
C ILE A 3 -16.36 17.49 -0.53
N LEU A 4 -15.10 17.44 -0.12
CA LEU A 4 -14.49 16.24 0.45
C LEU A 4 -15.18 15.73 1.73
N PRO A 5 -15.48 16.57 2.73
CA PRO A 5 -16.21 16.13 3.91
C PRO A 5 -17.65 15.71 3.61
N ILE A 6 -18.31 16.34 2.63
CA ILE A 6 -19.67 15.99 2.22
C ILE A 6 -19.73 14.56 1.67
N LEU A 7 -18.71 14.13 0.92
CA LEU A 7 -18.61 12.79 0.35
C LEU A 7 -18.19 11.72 1.38
N THR A 8 -17.38 12.09 2.37
CA THR A 8 -16.81 11.11 3.32
C THR A 8 -17.63 10.91 4.57
N ASN A 9 -18.37 11.91 5.02
CA ASN A 9 -19.14 11.85 6.28
C ASN A 9 -20.26 10.81 6.27
N PRO A 10 -21.08 10.67 5.20
CA PRO A 10 -22.13 9.65 5.17
C PRO A 10 -21.59 8.22 5.28
N VAL A 11 -20.42 7.96 4.68
CA VAL A 11 -19.79 6.62 4.71
C VAL A 11 -19.11 6.36 6.05
N ARG A 12 -18.55 7.39 6.69
CA ARG A 12 -17.95 7.28 8.04
C ARG A 12 -18.98 6.98 9.12
N ALA A 13 -20.22 7.35 8.90
CA ALA A 13 -21.33 7.08 9.84
C ALA A 13 -21.74 5.60 9.85
N GLN A 14 -21.35 4.79 8.85
CA GLN A 14 -21.66 3.37 8.81
C GLN A 14 -20.65 2.54 9.62
N PRO A 15 -21.12 1.63 10.50
CA PRO A 15 -20.24 0.78 11.29
C PRO A 15 -19.37 -0.11 10.36
N GLY A 16 -18.07 -0.13 10.61
CA GLY A 16 -17.10 -0.90 9.82
C GLY A 16 -16.65 -0.28 8.50
N ALA A 17 -17.28 0.80 8.02
CA ALA A 17 -16.90 1.50 6.81
C ALA A 17 -15.82 2.56 7.07
N ARG A 18 -14.83 2.66 6.16
CA ARG A 18 -13.81 3.72 6.17
C ARG A 18 -13.77 4.37 4.80
N ALA A 19 -14.17 5.63 4.73
CA ALA A 19 -14.09 6.42 3.50
C ALA A 19 -12.85 7.32 3.52
N PHE A 20 -12.14 7.31 2.41
CA PHE A 20 -11.02 8.21 2.14
C PHE A 20 -11.31 8.90 0.80
N ALA A 21 -11.52 10.20 0.82
CA ALA A 21 -11.58 10.97 -0.41
C ALA A 21 -10.17 11.44 -0.76
N GLN A 22 -9.78 11.23 -1.99
CA GLN A 22 -8.47 11.62 -2.51
C GLN A 22 -8.65 12.37 -3.83
N GLN A 23 -8.10 13.57 -3.89
CA GLN A 23 -8.00 14.31 -5.14
C GLN A 23 -6.85 13.70 -5.96
N ALA A 24 -7.15 13.29 -7.19
CA ALA A 24 -6.11 12.85 -8.12
C ALA A 24 -5.20 14.03 -8.47
N SER A 25 -3.89 13.79 -8.50
CA SER A 25 -2.94 14.79 -9.00
C SER A 25 -3.13 14.95 -10.51
N LEU A 26 -3.23 16.18 -10.97
CA LEU A 26 -3.32 16.49 -12.42
C LEU A 26 -2.04 16.10 -13.18
N PHE A 27 -0.91 15.98 -12.49
CA PHE A 27 0.41 15.81 -13.08
C PHE A 27 1.08 14.46 -12.79
N GLY A 28 0.40 13.50 -12.19
CA GLY A 28 1.03 12.21 -11.88
C GLY A 28 0.07 11.06 -11.65
N ARG A 29 0.36 9.92 -12.30
CA ARG A 29 -0.29 8.62 -12.08
C ARG A 29 0.15 7.93 -10.78
N SER A 30 0.65 8.66 -9.81
CA SER A 30 1.04 8.09 -8.52
C SER A 30 -0.21 7.68 -7.75
N VAL A 31 -0.41 6.39 -7.59
CA VAL A 31 -1.40 5.83 -6.67
C VAL A 31 -1.03 6.27 -5.26
N GLY A 32 -1.66 7.32 -4.78
CA GLY A 32 -1.39 7.87 -3.45
C GLY A 32 -1.22 9.39 -3.38
N GLY A 33 -1.20 10.10 -4.53
CA GLY A 33 -0.91 11.54 -4.59
C GLY A 33 0.59 11.84 -4.36
N SER A 34 1.07 12.99 -4.82
CA SER A 34 2.49 13.40 -4.73
C SER A 34 3.02 13.55 -3.28
N ARG A 35 2.13 13.69 -2.30
CA ARG A 35 2.49 13.92 -0.88
C ARG A 35 2.35 12.69 0.01
N SER A 36 2.43 11.48 -0.51
CA SER A 36 2.32 10.27 0.32
C SER A 36 3.68 9.65 0.59
N ILE A 37 3.97 9.40 1.86
CA ILE A 37 5.14 8.67 2.34
C ILE A 37 4.74 7.23 2.53
N ARG A 38 5.49 6.30 1.96
CA ARG A 38 5.28 4.87 2.15
C ARG A 38 6.42 4.29 2.98
N ILE A 39 6.07 3.64 4.07
CA ILE A 39 7.01 2.97 4.95
C ILE A 39 6.81 1.47 4.75
N ASN A 40 7.82 0.80 4.23
CA ASN A 40 7.79 -0.63 3.95
C ASN A 40 8.51 -1.39 5.06
N ILE A 41 7.80 -2.33 5.66
CA ILE A 41 8.33 -3.28 6.63
C ILE A 41 8.50 -4.61 5.90
N THR A 42 9.74 -5.03 5.68
CA THR A 42 10.08 -6.25 4.94
C THR A 42 10.68 -7.29 5.87
N GLY A 43 10.39 -8.56 5.61
CA GLY A 43 10.94 -9.66 6.39
C GLY A 43 10.62 -11.04 5.82
N PRO A 44 11.13 -12.11 6.44
CA PRO A 44 11.00 -13.47 5.93
C PRO A 44 9.56 -14.00 6.08
N SER A 45 8.86 -13.64 7.15
CA SER A 45 7.52 -14.15 7.46
C SER A 45 6.54 -13.05 7.86
N LEU A 46 5.29 -13.18 7.42
CA LEU A 46 4.21 -12.26 7.80
C LEU A 46 3.96 -12.26 9.32
N LYS A 47 4.11 -13.42 9.97
CA LYS A 47 3.96 -13.55 11.42
C LYS A 47 4.97 -12.68 12.20
N GLN A 48 6.19 -12.53 11.67
CA GLN A 48 7.24 -11.73 12.32
C GLN A 48 7.11 -10.24 12.04
N ILE A 49 6.73 -9.83 10.83
CA ILE A 49 6.62 -8.43 10.45
C ILE A 49 5.32 -7.77 10.94
N LYS A 50 4.24 -8.55 11.15
CA LYS A 50 2.93 -8.04 11.59
C LYS A 50 2.99 -7.28 12.92
N PRO A 51 3.58 -7.81 14.01
CA PRO A 51 3.66 -7.10 15.28
C PRO A 51 4.50 -5.81 15.19
N VAL A 52 5.58 -5.84 14.42
CA VAL A 52 6.41 -4.65 14.15
C VAL A 52 5.61 -3.59 13.42
N ALA A 53 4.88 -3.99 12.38
CA ALA A 53 4.03 -3.09 11.61
C ALA A 53 2.87 -2.51 12.45
N GLN A 54 2.26 -3.31 13.32
CA GLN A 54 1.21 -2.83 14.24
C GLN A 54 1.74 -1.81 15.24
N ASN A 55 2.91 -2.06 15.82
CA ASN A 55 3.53 -1.13 16.74
C ASN A 55 3.90 0.18 16.03
N LEU A 56 4.59 0.09 14.90
CA LEU A 56 4.98 1.26 14.10
C LEU A 56 3.74 2.05 13.64
N PHE A 57 2.68 1.38 13.19
CA PHE A 57 1.42 2.02 12.82
C PHE A 57 0.80 2.82 13.97
N ARG A 58 0.82 2.26 15.19
CA ARG A 58 0.32 2.93 16.40
C ARG A 58 1.14 4.18 16.72
N VAL A 59 2.47 4.08 16.66
CA VAL A 59 3.38 5.19 16.94
C VAL A 59 3.23 6.30 15.90
N ILE A 60 3.19 5.94 14.61
CA ILE A 60 2.96 6.92 13.53
C ILE A 60 1.62 7.62 13.72
N ARG A 61 0.56 6.89 14.08
CA ARG A 61 -0.76 7.48 14.29
C ARG A 61 -0.83 8.39 15.51
N LYS A 62 0.07 8.20 16.50
CA LYS A 62 0.21 9.08 17.67
C LYS A 62 0.94 10.38 17.29
N GLU A 63 2.00 10.28 16.49
CA GLU A 63 2.77 11.45 16.02
C GLU A 63 2.04 12.24 14.92
N PHE A 64 1.25 11.56 14.09
CA PHE A 64 0.44 12.14 13.02
C PHE A 64 -1.03 11.77 13.23
N PRO A 65 -1.72 12.44 14.17
CA PRO A 65 -3.08 12.08 14.51
C PRO A 65 -4.06 12.48 13.41
N PRO A 66 -5.13 11.69 13.19
CA PRO A 66 -6.15 12.01 12.20
C PRO A 66 -6.95 13.28 12.50
N SER A 67 -6.98 13.72 13.77
CA SER A 67 -7.59 14.99 14.20
C SER A 67 -7.00 16.18 13.47
N ASP A 68 -5.69 16.14 13.20
CA ASP A 68 -4.94 17.22 12.58
C ASP A 68 -4.94 17.11 11.04
N GLY A 69 -5.82 16.28 10.47
CA GLY A 69 -5.95 16.10 9.03
C GLY A 69 -4.96 15.11 8.40
N HIS A 70 -4.15 14.43 9.20
CA HIS A 70 -3.24 13.40 8.69
C HIS A 70 -3.98 12.11 8.36
N GLN A 71 -3.52 11.40 7.33
CA GLN A 71 -4.08 10.11 6.94
C GLN A 71 -3.02 9.02 7.06
N VAL A 72 -3.27 8.05 7.93
CA VAL A 72 -2.40 6.88 8.11
C VAL A 72 -3.17 5.62 7.79
N ARG A 73 -2.67 4.83 6.85
CA ARG A 73 -3.29 3.55 6.49
C ARG A 73 -2.24 2.45 6.28
N SER A 74 -2.60 1.22 6.55
CA SER A 74 -1.77 0.05 6.26
C SER A 74 -2.23 -0.66 4.99
N ILE A 75 -1.28 -1.19 4.22
CA ILE A 75 -1.51 -1.93 2.99
C ILE A 75 -0.62 -3.19 2.99
N PRO A 76 -1.18 -4.39 3.04
CA PRO A 76 -2.57 -4.72 3.36
C PRO A 76 -2.98 -4.31 4.77
N THR A 77 -4.27 -4.38 5.05
CA THR A 77 -4.83 -4.04 6.36
C THR A 77 -4.18 -4.87 7.47
N LEU A 78 -3.76 -4.22 8.57
CA LEU A 78 -3.12 -4.88 9.73
C LEU A 78 -4.11 -5.61 10.66
N ASN A 79 -5.40 -5.38 10.47
CA ASN A 79 -6.46 -6.06 11.22
C ASN A 79 -6.45 -7.56 10.92
N ASN A 80 -7.26 -8.32 11.62
CA ASN A 80 -7.31 -9.80 11.56
C ASN A 80 -7.66 -10.38 10.17
N GLY A 81 -7.60 -9.59 9.12
CA GLY A 81 -7.93 -10.01 7.76
C GLY A 81 -9.42 -9.95 7.46
N VAL A 82 -9.76 -10.35 6.26
CA VAL A 82 -11.17 -10.56 5.88
C VAL A 82 -11.57 -11.93 6.43
N PRO A 83 -12.71 -12.06 7.12
CA PRO A 83 -13.20 -13.37 7.53
C PRO A 83 -13.42 -14.22 6.29
N GLN A 84 -12.83 -15.40 6.27
CA GLN A 84 -12.95 -16.40 5.23
C GLN A 84 -13.38 -17.70 5.87
N VAL A 85 -14.29 -18.41 5.23
CA VAL A 85 -14.67 -19.77 5.64
C VAL A 85 -13.74 -20.75 4.95
N ILE A 86 -13.00 -21.51 5.74
CA ILE A 86 -12.18 -22.62 5.25
C ILE A 86 -12.97 -23.90 5.47
N ILE A 87 -13.20 -24.63 4.39
CA ILE A 87 -13.84 -25.94 4.41
C ILE A 87 -12.71 -26.98 4.35
N LYS A 88 -12.56 -27.75 5.42
CA LYS A 88 -11.56 -28.83 5.52
C LYS A 88 -12.23 -30.18 5.33
N PRO A 89 -12.07 -30.83 4.18
CA PRO A 89 -12.67 -32.14 3.96
C PRO A 89 -12.04 -33.22 4.86
N ASN A 90 -12.88 -34.07 5.40
CA ASN A 90 -12.44 -35.29 6.09
C ASN A 90 -12.39 -36.43 5.08
N ASN A 91 -11.19 -36.80 4.64
CA ASN A 91 -11.00 -37.80 3.59
C ASN A 91 -11.49 -39.18 3.97
N LEU A 92 -11.49 -39.56 5.25
CA LEU A 92 -12.01 -40.82 5.70
C LEU A 92 -13.53 -40.86 5.52
N LYS A 93 -14.23 -39.86 6.01
CA LYS A 93 -15.68 -39.76 5.87
C LYS A 93 -16.11 -39.64 4.41
N LEU A 94 -15.37 -38.88 3.57
CA LEU A 94 -15.66 -38.83 2.14
C LEU A 94 -15.55 -40.23 1.50
N SER A 95 -14.54 -40.99 1.87
CA SER A 95 -14.35 -42.37 1.36
C SER A 95 -15.45 -43.31 1.82
N GLU A 96 -15.96 -43.19 3.05
CA GLU A 96 -17.10 -43.94 3.57
C GLU A 96 -18.36 -43.75 2.74
N TYR A 97 -18.59 -42.52 2.25
CA TYR A 97 -19.70 -42.17 1.36
C TYR A 97 -19.40 -42.35 -0.15
N GLY A 98 -18.23 -42.92 -0.48
CA GLY A 98 -17.82 -43.16 -1.86
C GLY A 98 -17.57 -41.90 -2.69
N ILE A 99 -17.23 -40.77 -2.04
CA ILE A 99 -17.00 -39.50 -2.69
C ILE A 99 -15.50 -39.20 -2.73
N SER A 100 -14.99 -38.88 -3.90
CA SER A 100 -13.63 -38.35 -4.03
C SER A 100 -13.51 -36.91 -3.60
N ALA A 101 -12.33 -36.46 -3.14
CA ALA A 101 -12.05 -35.08 -2.82
C ALA A 101 -12.30 -34.16 -4.01
N ARG A 102 -12.11 -34.63 -5.25
CA ARG A 102 -12.38 -33.87 -6.48
C ARG A 102 -13.87 -33.65 -6.71
N GLU A 103 -14.68 -34.68 -6.55
CA GLU A 103 -16.14 -34.54 -6.66
C GLU A 103 -16.68 -33.60 -5.59
N PHE A 104 -16.20 -33.73 -4.36
CA PHE A 104 -16.54 -32.83 -3.28
C PHE A 104 -16.22 -31.37 -3.63
N ALA A 105 -15.00 -31.09 -4.14
CA ALA A 105 -14.62 -29.75 -4.58
C ALA A 105 -15.51 -29.25 -5.71
N THR A 106 -15.85 -30.10 -6.69
CA THR A 106 -16.75 -29.75 -7.81
C THR A 106 -18.14 -29.34 -7.33
N VAL A 107 -18.68 -30.07 -6.35
CA VAL A 107 -19.99 -29.73 -5.74
C VAL A 107 -19.92 -28.36 -5.07
N LEU A 108 -18.87 -28.07 -4.33
CA LEU A 108 -18.68 -26.77 -3.70
C LEU A 108 -18.53 -25.63 -4.72
N ASP A 109 -17.80 -25.85 -5.82
CA ASP A 109 -17.68 -24.87 -6.90
C ASP A 109 -19.02 -24.53 -7.54
N VAL A 110 -19.88 -25.53 -7.82
CA VAL A 110 -21.24 -25.30 -8.34
C VAL A 110 -22.06 -24.40 -7.42
N TYR A 111 -21.86 -24.55 -6.11
CA TYR A 111 -22.60 -23.74 -5.11
C TYR A 111 -22.05 -22.34 -4.93
N ASN A 112 -20.72 -22.17 -4.99
CA ASN A 112 -20.09 -20.89 -4.72
C ASN A 112 -20.01 -20.02 -5.98
N ASP A 113 -19.26 -20.42 -6.98
CA ASP A 113 -18.99 -19.61 -8.17
C ASP A 113 -19.71 -20.12 -9.42
N GLY A 114 -20.15 -21.35 -9.39
CA GLY A 114 -20.68 -22.06 -10.54
C GLY A 114 -19.58 -22.83 -11.28
N LEU A 115 -20.00 -23.90 -11.93
CA LEU A 115 -19.11 -24.77 -12.71
C LEU A 115 -19.37 -24.55 -14.22
N ARG A 116 -18.35 -24.18 -14.96
CA ARG A 116 -18.40 -24.18 -16.42
C ARG A 116 -18.43 -25.62 -16.91
N VAL A 117 -19.55 -26.02 -17.50
CA VAL A 117 -19.80 -27.40 -17.94
C VAL A 117 -19.42 -27.63 -19.39
N SER A 118 -19.77 -26.67 -20.26
CA SER A 118 -19.60 -26.79 -21.71
C SER A 118 -19.67 -25.43 -22.38
N GLU A 119 -19.36 -25.39 -23.67
CA GLU A 119 -19.64 -24.27 -24.55
C GLU A 119 -20.79 -24.64 -25.48
N VAL A 120 -21.72 -23.73 -25.68
CA VAL A 120 -22.88 -23.92 -26.57
C VAL A 120 -22.83 -22.88 -27.69
N PRO A 121 -22.98 -23.25 -28.98
CA PRO A 121 -23.08 -22.30 -30.04
C PRO A 121 -24.43 -21.59 -29.99
N PHE A 122 -24.40 -20.27 -29.84
CA PHE A 122 -25.58 -19.40 -29.84
C PHE A 122 -25.33 -18.21 -30.77
N GLU A 123 -26.17 -18.00 -31.74
CA GLU A 123 -26.06 -16.92 -32.75
C GLU A 123 -24.66 -16.78 -33.40
N GLY A 124 -24.02 -17.92 -33.72
CA GLY A 124 -22.71 -17.95 -34.35
C GLY A 124 -21.52 -17.66 -33.41
N ARG A 125 -21.74 -17.58 -32.10
CA ARG A 125 -20.72 -17.44 -31.07
C ARG A 125 -20.80 -18.60 -30.09
N LEU A 126 -19.63 -19.01 -29.56
CA LEU A 126 -19.58 -19.97 -28.44
C LEU A 126 -19.82 -19.21 -27.14
N ILE A 127 -20.82 -19.67 -26.40
CA ILE A 127 -21.19 -19.13 -25.07
C ILE A 127 -20.94 -20.19 -24.02
N ASP A 128 -20.34 -19.78 -22.91
CA ASP A 128 -20.10 -20.67 -21.76
C ASP A 128 -21.42 -21.07 -21.09
N MET A 129 -21.61 -22.37 -20.95
CA MET A 129 -22.70 -22.91 -20.14
C MET A 129 -22.20 -23.17 -18.73
N THR A 130 -22.74 -22.43 -17.76
CA THR A 130 -22.35 -22.53 -16.35
C THR A 130 -23.49 -23.14 -15.53
N LEU A 131 -23.17 -24.21 -14.81
CA LEU A 131 -24.07 -24.84 -13.85
C LEU A 131 -23.99 -24.07 -12.53
N LEU A 132 -25.15 -23.62 -12.04
CA LEU A 132 -25.26 -22.82 -10.81
C LEU A 132 -26.31 -23.41 -9.90
N SER A 133 -26.08 -23.35 -8.60
CA SER A 133 -27.12 -23.65 -7.62
C SER A 133 -28.18 -22.56 -7.58
N SER A 134 -29.43 -22.94 -7.42
CA SER A 134 -30.56 -22.01 -7.22
C SER A 134 -30.48 -21.26 -5.88
N LYS A 135 -29.81 -21.83 -4.86
CA LYS A 135 -29.58 -21.22 -3.55
C LYS A 135 -28.15 -20.65 -3.46
N ARG A 136 -27.95 -19.52 -4.06
CA ARG A 136 -26.62 -18.87 -4.17
C ARG A 136 -26.20 -18.00 -2.99
N ASN A 137 -27.11 -17.69 -2.07
CA ASN A 137 -26.83 -16.74 -1.00
C ASN A 137 -26.72 -17.47 0.34
N PHE A 138 -25.50 -17.85 0.68
CA PHE A 138 -25.17 -18.18 2.06
C PHE A 138 -25.00 -16.88 2.85
N ASN A 139 -26.06 -16.46 3.51
CA ASN A 139 -26.02 -15.27 4.36
C ASN A 139 -25.47 -15.58 5.75
N LYS A 140 -25.45 -16.85 6.13
CA LYS A 140 -24.99 -17.34 7.42
C LYS A 140 -24.14 -18.59 7.24
N ILE A 141 -23.29 -18.88 8.22
CA ILE A 141 -22.46 -20.09 8.26
C ILE A 141 -23.33 -21.33 8.42
N ASP A 142 -24.39 -21.23 9.21
CA ASP A 142 -25.37 -22.29 9.42
C ASP A 142 -25.97 -22.78 8.09
N ASP A 143 -26.11 -21.89 7.10
CA ASP A 143 -26.61 -22.24 5.77
C ASP A 143 -25.61 -23.14 5.02
N LEU A 144 -24.28 -22.93 5.27
CA LEU A 144 -23.21 -23.78 4.72
C LEU A 144 -23.12 -25.12 5.45
N GLU A 145 -23.22 -25.14 6.78
CA GLU A 145 -23.16 -26.39 7.56
C GLU A 145 -24.30 -27.34 7.21
N ASN A 146 -25.49 -26.80 6.99
CA ASN A 146 -26.69 -27.54 6.61
C ASN A 146 -26.83 -27.76 5.10
N PHE A 147 -25.85 -27.31 4.32
CA PHE A 147 -25.85 -27.58 2.89
C PHE A 147 -25.78 -29.08 2.63
N SER A 148 -26.71 -29.58 1.84
CA SER A 148 -26.82 -31.00 1.52
C SER A 148 -26.64 -31.26 0.02
N PHE A 149 -26.01 -32.37 -0.29
CA PHE A 149 -25.79 -32.84 -1.65
C PHE A 149 -25.93 -34.37 -1.72
N VAL A 150 -26.22 -34.85 -2.93
CA VAL A 150 -26.47 -36.27 -3.16
C VAL A 150 -25.17 -36.97 -3.54
N THR A 151 -24.88 -38.12 -2.93
CA THR A 151 -23.75 -38.95 -3.25
C THR A 151 -23.99 -39.76 -4.52
N ASN A 152 -22.94 -40.41 -5.05
CA ASN A 152 -23.08 -41.32 -6.20
C ASN A 152 -23.97 -42.55 -5.88
N SER A 153 -24.11 -42.90 -4.60
CA SER A 153 -25.02 -43.96 -4.11
C SER A 153 -26.47 -43.52 -3.98
N GLY A 154 -26.76 -42.25 -4.19
CA GLY A 154 -28.11 -41.67 -4.04
C GLY A 154 -28.46 -41.23 -2.63
N GLU A 155 -27.51 -41.27 -1.69
CA GLU A 155 -27.70 -40.85 -0.32
C GLU A 155 -27.54 -39.34 -0.21
N ASN A 156 -28.40 -38.68 0.59
CA ASN A 156 -28.32 -37.24 0.84
C ASN A 156 -27.54 -36.96 2.13
N ILE A 157 -26.37 -36.32 2.00
CA ILE A 157 -25.50 -36.02 3.11
C ILE A 157 -25.31 -34.50 3.26
N THR A 158 -25.02 -34.04 4.48
CA THR A 158 -24.75 -32.62 4.77
C THR A 158 -23.23 -32.35 4.78
N LEU A 159 -22.87 -31.10 4.49
CA LEU A 159 -21.48 -30.68 4.47
C LEU A 159 -20.78 -30.92 5.82
N SER A 160 -21.49 -30.69 6.93
CA SER A 160 -21.00 -30.91 8.30
C SER A 160 -20.66 -32.36 8.62
N GLN A 161 -21.23 -33.34 7.88
CA GLN A 161 -20.91 -34.76 8.07
C GLN A 161 -19.53 -35.11 7.49
N VAL A 162 -19.09 -34.44 6.43
CA VAL A 162 -17.88 -34.80 5.66
C VAL A 162 -16.78 -33.76 5.70
N ALA A 163 -17.03 -32.57 6.28
CA ALA A 163 -16.04 -31.49 6.35
C ALA A 163 -16.21 -30.67 7.63
N ASP A 164 -15.09 -30.11 8.10
CA ASP A 164 -15.05 -29.13 9.18
C ASP A 164 -14.99 -27.73 8.62
N LEU A 165 -15.82 -26.83 9.14
CA LEU A 165 -15.85 -25.42 8.75
C LEU A 165 -15.13 -24.58 9.81
N GLU A 166 -14.22 -23.77 9.37
CA GLU A 166 -13.46 -22.86 10.24
C GLU A 166 -13.48 -21.42 9.69
N ILE A 167 -13.86 -20.47 10.54
CA ILE A 167 -13.74 -19.05 10.18
C ILE A 167 -12.37 -18.56 10.57
N VAL A 168 -11.59 -18.14 9.58
CA VAL A 168 -10.26 -17.58 9.80
C VAL A 168 -10.15 -16.20 9.20
N GLY A 169 -9.48 -15.31 9.91
CA GLY A 169 -9.11 -14.01 9.38
C GLY A 169 -7.85 -14.13 8.53
N LEU A 170 -8.01 -14.23 7.23
CA LEU A 170 -6.87 -14.28 6.31
C LEU A 170 -6.62 -12.91 5.65
N PRO A 171 -5.34 -12.56 5.40
CA PRO A 171 -5.04 -11.36 4.65
C PRO A 171 -5.56 -11.52 3.21
N ASN A 172 -6.36 -10.57 2.76
CA ASN A 172 -6.88 -10.53 1.39
C ASN A 172 -5.80 -10.34 0.32
N GLN A 173 -4.62 -9.87 0.71
CA GLN A 173 -3.51 -9.62 -0.20
C GLN A 173 -2.17 -9.89 0.47
N ILE A 174 -1.31 -10.62 -0.22
CA ILE A 174 0.06 -10.86 0.18
C ILE A 174 0.98 -10.13 -0.80
N LYS A 175 1.67 -9.10 -0.30
CA LYS A 175 2.65 -8.34 -1.11
C LYS A 175 4.07 -8.84 -0.85
N ARG A 176 4.87 -8.78 -1.90
CA ARG A 176 6.32 -9.04 -1.83
C ARG A 176 7.07 -7.88 -2.48
N LEU A 177 8.21 -7.55 -1.91
CA LEU A 177 9.15 -6.59 -2.43
C LEU A 177 10.53 -7.25 -2.47
N SER A 178 11.14 -7.34 -3.64
CA SER A 178 12.41 -8.05 -3.84
C SER A 178 12.41 -9.47 -3.24
N GLY A 179 11.33 -10.23 -3.48
CA GLY A 179 11.14 -11.60 -2.98
C GLY A 179 10.72 -11.74 -1.53
N LYS A 180 10.89 -10.71 -0.68
CA LYS A 180 10.52 -10.74 0.74
C LYS A 180 9.09 -10.29 0.97
N ARG A 181 8.45 -10.80 2.03
CA ARG A 181 7.12 -10.34 2.46
C ARG A 181 7.18 -8.87 2.88
N VAL A 182 6.18 -8.08 2.52
CA VAL A 182 6.12 -6.66 2.85
C VAL A 182 4.75 -6.27 3.41
N LEU A 183 4.78 -5.48 4.47
CA LEU A 183 3.65 -4.69 4.96
C LEU A 183 4.02 -3.22 4.80
N SER A 184 3.14 -2.44 4.21
CA SER A 184 3.40 -1.03 3.97
C SER A 184 2.46 -0.17 4.82
N ILE A 185 2.99 0.86 5.43
CA ILE A 185 2.22 1.93 6.07
C ILE A 185 2.32 3.14 5.17
N GLN A 186 1.19 3.68 4.79
CA GLN A 186 1.13 4.90 4.00
C GLN A 186 0.69 6.04 4.90
N LEU A 187 1.53 7.07 5.01
CA LEU A 187 1.26 8.33 5.67
C LEU A 187 1.05 9.41 4.61
N ARG A 188 -0.02 10.13 4.72
CA ARG A 188 -0.25 11.39 4.02
C ARG A 188 -0.36 12.49 5.07
N PRO A 189 0.66 13.33 5.22
CA PRO A 189 0.60 14.47 6.13
C PRO A 189 -0.44 15.48 5.63
N ASN A 190 -0.89 16.35 6.53
CA ASN A 190 -1.75 17.47 6.16
C ASN A 190 -0.99 18.45 5.26
N GLU A 191 -1.68 19.44 4.71
CA GLU A 191 -1.06 20.39 3.78
C GLU A 191 -0.21 21.45 4.49
N GLU A 192 -0.30 21.57 5.80
CA GLU A 192 0.41 22.58 6.61
C GLU A 192 1.85 22.16 6.92
N ILE A 193 2.14 20.85 6.95
CA ILE A 193 3.47 20.31 7.23
C ILE A 193 4.13 19.93 5.91
N SER A 194 5.39 20.32 5.71
CA SER A 194 6.13 19.92 4.51
C SER A 194 6.39 18.42 4.46
N LEU A 195 6.52 17.89 3.24
CA LEU A 195 6.84 16.47 3.06
C LEU A 195 8.20 16.12 3.68
N GLU A 196 9.17 17.01 3.51
CA GLU A 196 10.54 16.86 4.03
C GLU A 196 10.57 16.81 5.55
N GLU A 197 9.83 17.69 6.22
CA GLU A 197 9.70 17.69 7.68
C GLU A 197 9.07 16.40 8.17
N SER A 198 8.01 15.94 7.51
CA SER A 198 7.36 14.67 7.83
C SER A 198 8.32 13.48 7.68
N ILE A 199 9.16 13.48 6.63
CA ILE A 199 10.18 12.45 6.41
C ILE A 199 11.24 12.50 7.49
N LYS A 200 11.72 13.69 7.85
CA LYS A 200 12.73 13.88 8.90
C LYS A 200 12.22 13.38 10.25
N VAL A 201 11.00 13.74 10.63
CA VAL A 201 10.35 13.24 11.85
C VAL A 201 10.23 11.72 11.84
N LEU A 202 9.76 11.14 10.74
CA LEU A 202 9.64 9.69 10.61
C LEU A 202 10.99 8.99 10.72
N ASN A 203 12.00 9.50 10.03
CA ASN A 203 13.31 8.86 9.96
C ASN A 203 14.05 8.97 11.31
N ASP A 204 14.16 10.18 11.85
CA ASP A 204 14.99 10.44 13.04
C ASP A 204 14.31 9.97 14.33
N LYS A 205 13.00 10.22 14.49
CA LYS A 205 12.30 9.86 15.73
C LYS A 205 11.80 8.42 15.75
N LEU A 206 11.44 7.83 14.60
CA LEU A 206 10.73 6.55 14.60
C LEU A 206 11.52 5.41 13.94
N ILE A 207 12.09 5.62 12.76
CA ILE A 207 12.66 4.52 11.98
C ILE A 207 14.08 4.18 12.44
N LYS A 208 14.96 5.17 12.62
CA LYS A 208 16.32 4.92 13.10
C LYS A 208 16.35 4.20 14.45
N PRO A 209 15.66 4.69 15.51
CA PRO A 209 15.66 4.01 16.81
C PRO A 209 14.98 2.63 16.77
N LEU A 210 14.06 2.42 15.81
CA LEU A 210 13.40 1.15 15.63
C LEU A 210 14.33 0.14 14.97
N ASN A 211 15.05 0.53 13.92
CA ASN A 211 15.95 -0.35 13.17
C ASN A 211 17.03 -0.99 14.06
N ASP A 212 17.52 -0.25 15.08
CA ASP A 212 18.50 -0.76 16.02
C ASP A 212 17.96 -1.87 16.95
N LYS A 213 16.63 -1.95 17.10
CA LYS A 213 15.94 -2.90 17.97
C LYS A 213 15.24 -4.03 17.22
N LEU A 214 15.30 -4.02 15.88
CA LEU A 214 14.60 -5.03 15.08
C LEU A 214 15.31 -6.39 15.11
N PRO A 215 14.56 -7.49 15.10
CA PRO A 215 15.12 -8.83 14.89
C PRO A 215 15.85 -8.92 13.54
N LYS A 216 16.90 -9.74 13.49
CA LYS A 216 17.67 -9.98 12.26
C LYS A 216 16.76 -10.42 11.11
N GLY A 217 16.89 -9.78 9.95
CA GLY A 217 16.14 -10.07 8.74
C GLY A 217 14.85 -9.25 8.54
N ILE A 218 14.49 -8.40 9.49
CA ILE A 218 13.40 -7.42 9.34
C ILE A 218 14.03 -6.04 9.06
N PHE A 219 13.51 -5.36 8.05
CA PHE A 219 13.97 -4.03 7.64
C PHE A 219 12.79 -3.09 7.50
N VAL A 220 12.98 -1.84 7.94
CA VAL A 220 12.00 -0.77 7.78
C VAL A 220 12.63 0.33 6.95
N ASN A 221 12.04 0.59 5.78
CA ASN A 221 12.55 1.58 4.83
C ASN A 221 11.42 2.52 4.38
N ILE A 222 11.75 3.80 4.21
CA ILE A 222 10.89 4.76 3.54
C ILE A 222 11.03 4.56 2.03
N SER A 223 9.91 4.63 1.32
CA SER A 223 9.84 4.52 -0.15
C SER A 223 8.77 5.44 -0.72
N GLY A 224 8.70 5.52 -2.04
CA GLY A 224 7.77 6.41 -2.75
C GLY A 224 8.39 7.78 -3.00
N ALA A 225 7.58 8.84 -3.04
CA ALA A 225 8.04 10.20 -3.32
C ALA A 225 9.21 10.66 -2.42
N ALA A 226 9.21 10.18 -1.17
CA ALA A 226 10.26 10.48 -0.20
C ALA A 226 11.64 9.94 -0.60
N SER A 227 11.70 8.70 -1.08
CA SER A 227 12.98 8.09 -1.50
C SER A 227 13.48 8.68 -2.82
N GLU A 228 12.58 9.10 -3.69
CA GLU A 228 12.95 9.76 -4.95
C GLU A 228 13.50 11.18 -4.69
N LEU A 229 12.96 11.89 -3.72
CA LEU A 229 13.51 13.18 -3.29
C LEU A 229 14.97 13.05 -2.81
N GLU A 230 15.23 12.09 -1.92
CA GLU A 230 16.59 11.86 -1.40
C GLU A 230 17.58 11.46 -2.50
N ARG A 231 17.15 10.57 -3.41
CA ARG A 231 17.96 10.20 -4.58
C ARG A 231 18.23 11.38 -5.50
N THR A 232 17.19 12.16 -5.81
CA THR A 232 17.30 13.34 -6.67
C THR A 232 18.25 14.36 -6.05
N TRP A 233 18.14 14.61 -4.74
CA TRP A 233 19.03 15.53 -4.03
C TRP A 233 20.49 15.11 -4.11
N ASN A 234 20.78 13.84 -3.82
CA ASN A 234 22.14 13.31 -3.89
C ASN A 234 22.71 13.35 -5.32
N SER A 235 21.89 13.03 -6.32
CA SER A 235 22.29 13.12 -7.72
C SER A 235 22.50 14.57 -8.16
N MET A 236 21.67 15.50 -7.71
CA MET A 236 21.84 16.92 -8.00
C MET A 236 23.14 17.47 -7.41
N GLN A 237 23.48 17.14 -6.16
CA GLN A 237 24.72 17.59 -5.54
C GLN A 237 25.94 17.15 -6.35
N GLN A 238 25.99 15.90 -6.78
CA GLN A 238 27.09 15.39 -7.61
C GLN A 238 27.15 16.09 -8.96
N ASN A 239 26.03 16.25 -9.64
CA ASN A 239 25.97 16.90 -10.94
C ASN A 239 26.35 18.39 -10.86
N VAL A 240 25.92 19.10 -9.82
CA VAL A 240 26.30 20.51 -9.57
C VAL A 240 27.81 20.62 -9.35
N LEU A 241 28.43 19.73 -8.57
CA LEU A 241 29.89 19.71 -8.36
C LEU A 241 30.65 19.50 -9.68
N ILE A 242 30.22 18.54 -10.48
CA ILE A 242 30.82 18.27 -11.80
C ILE A 242 30.67 19.50 -12.72
N ALA A 243 29.46 20.09 -12.75
CA ALA A 243 29.21 21.29 -13.56
C ALA A 243 30.10 22.48 -13.15
N ILE A 244 30.23 22.73 -11.85
CA ILE A 244 31.14 23.78 -11.32
C ILE A 244 32.57 23.52 -11.76
N PHE A 245 33.01 22.27 -11.67
CA PHE A 245 34.37 21.90 -12.07
C PHE A 245 34.63 22.09 -13.58
N VAL A 246 33.68 21.67 -14.41
CA VAL A 246 33.75 21.88 -15.88
C VAL A 246 33.74 23.37 -16.22
N ILE A 247 32.88 24.16 -15.61
CA ILE A 247 32.81 25.61 -15.80
C ILE A 247 34.12 26.26 -15.35
N PHE A 248 34.70 25.84 -14.23
CA PHE A 248 35.97 26.33 -13.74
C PHE A 248 37.10 26.11 -14.75
N ILE A 249 37.25 24.90 -15.30
CA ILE A 249 38.25 24.60 -16.33
C ILE A 249 38.04 25.48 -17.57
N LEU A 250 36.82 25.56 -18.06
CA LEU A 250 36.48 26.34 -19.24
C LEU A 250 36.80 27.82 -19.05
N LEU A 251 36.43 28.41 -17.92
CA LEU A 251 36.74 29.80 -17.60
C LEU A 251 38.25 30.01 -17.42
N THR A 252 38.97 29.05 -16.86
CA THR A 252 40.43 29.11 -16.68
C THR A 252 41.15 29.17 -18.04
N ILE A 253 40.71 28.34 -19.00
CA ILE A 253 41.23 28.35 -20.37
C ILE A 253 40.93 29.70 -21.06
N LEU A 254 39.69 30.18 -20.91
CA LEU A 254 39.24 31.40 -21.56
C LEU A 254 39.97 32.65 -21.01
N MET A 255 40.09 32.73 -19.69
CA MET A 255 40.69 33.91 -19.02
C MET A 255 42.20 33.81 -18.85
N LYS A 256 42.83 32.69 -19.21
CA LYS A 256 44.26 32.42 -19.05
C LYS A 256 44.78 32.74 -17.64
N SER A 257 43.95 32.56 -16.64
CA SER A 257 44.21 32.84 -15.23
C SER A 257 43.41 31.91 -14.34
N PHE A 258 43.97 31.45 -13.21
CA PHE A 258 43.26 30.62 -12.23
C PHE A 258 42.46 31.45 -11.20
N SER A 259 42.89 32.71 -10.94
CA SER A 259 42.29 33.53 -9.89
C SER A 259 40.96 34.14 -10.31
N LEU A 260 40.84 34.58 -11.56
CA LEU A 260 39.64 35.22 -12.07
C LEU A 260 38.40 34.29 -12.09
N PRO A 261 38.50 33.04 -12.59
CA PRO A 261 37.38 32.08 -12.52
C PRO A 261 36.92 31.80 -11.10
N LEU A 262 37.82 31.76 -10.12
CA LEU A 262 37.48 31.54 -8.72
C LEU A 262 36.60 32.65 -8.16
N ILE A 263 36.87 33.92 -8.51
CA ILE A 263 36.01 35.06 -8.12
C ILE A 263 34.63 34.95 -8.75
N VAL A 264 34.58 34.60 -10.03
CA VAL A 264 33.29 34.42 -10.75
C VAL A 264 32.46 33.28 -10.13
N LEU A 265 33.08 32.17 -9.74
CA LEU A 265 32.42 31.03 -9.13
C LEU A 265 31.85 31.33 -7.74
N VAL A 266 32.36 32.32 -6.99
CA VAL A 266 31.79 32.76 -5.71
C VAL A 266 30.40 33.36 -5.88
N ILE A 267 30.05 33.83 -7.10
CA ILE A 267 28.70 34.33 -7.39
C ILE A 267 27.65 33.22 -7.33
N VAL A 268 28.01 31.95 -7.65
CA VAL A 268 27.09 30.81 -7.67
C VAL A 268 26.47 30.56 -6.30
N PRO A 269 27.21 30.38 -5.20
CA PRO A 269 26.62 30.22 -3.87
C PRO A 269 25.84 31.47 -3.41
N SER A 270 26.27 32.67 -3.83
CA SER A 270 25.53 33.90 -3.51
C SER A 270 24.14 33.93 -4.15
N ALA A 271 24.00 33.46 -5.39
CA ALA A 271 22.74 33.34 -6.07
C ALA A 271 21.83 32.29 -5.39
N ALA A 272 22.39 31.14 -4.94
CA ALA A 272 21.66 30.13 -4.20
C ALA A 272 21.12 30.65 -2.85
N VAL A 273 21.92 31.42 -2.11
CA VAL A 273 21.49 32.07 -0.86
C VAL A 273 20.35 33.06 -1.14
N GLY A 274 20.44 33.86 -2.21
CA GLY A 274 19.36 34.75 -2.62
C GLY A 274 18.05 34.03 -2.93
N GLY A 275 18.11 32.89 -3.63
CA GLY A 275 16.97 32.04 -3.91
C GLY A 275 16.31 31.47 -2.65
N ILE A 276 17.12 30.98 -1.70
CA ILE A 276 16.63 30.46 -0.42
C ILE A 276 15.99 31.57 0.42
N MET A 277 16.59 32.74 0.48
CA MET A 277 16.02 33.90 1.18
C MET A 277 14.68 34.32 0.58
N ALA A 278 14.57 34.38 -0.74
CA ALA A 278 13.32 34.69 -1.42
C ALA A 278 12.24 33.66 -1.08
N LEU A 279 12.59 32.38 -1.03
CA LEU A 279 11.68 31.29 -0.68
C LEU A 279 11.21 31.37 0.78
N ILE A 280 12.09 31.73 1.71
CA ILE A 280 11.75 31.97 3.12
C ILE A 280 10.77 33.15 3.23
N ILE A 281 11.04 34.24 2.53
CA ILE A 281 10.18 35.43 2.54
C ILE A 281 8.78 35.10 1.98
N ILE A 282 8.72 34.35 0.86
CA ILE A 282 7.46 33.94 0.27
C ILE A 282 6.69 33.02 1.23
N ASN A 283 7.35 32.08 1.91
CA ASN A 283 6.71 31.19 2.86
C ASN A 283 6.13 31.91 4.10
N LEU A 284 6.63 33.10 4.45
CA LEU A 284 6.04 33.93 5.52
C LEU A 284 4.67 34.49 5.11
N PHE A 285 4.43 34.68 3.82
CA PHE A 285 3.19 35.29 3.31
C PHE A 285 2.16 34.25 2.81
N ILE A 286 2.58 33.02 2.56
CA ILE A 286 1.71 31.96 2.03
C ILE A 286 1.31 30.98 3.14
N LYS A 287 0.01 30.67 3.24
CA LYS A 287 -0.53 29.71 4.21
C LYS A 287 -0.08 28.25 3.98
N GLN A 288 0.41 27.92 2.80
CA GLN A 288 0.97 26.60 2.47
C GLN A 288 2.47 26.73 2.23
N PRO A 289 3.32 26.05 3.00
CA PRO A 289 4.75 26.13 2.80
C PRO A 289 5.13 25.59 1.41
N LEU A 290 5.82 26.42 0.63
CA LEU A 290 6.47 25.99 -0.60
C LEU A 290 7.72 25.21 -0.20
N ASP A 291 7.78 23.94 -0.54
CA ASP A 291 8.95 23.11 -0.40
C ASP A 291 9.63 22.91 -1.76
N LEU A 292 10.87 22.42 -1.74
CA LEU A 292 11.64 22.16 -2.96
C LEU A 292 10.95 21.15 -3.90
N SER A 293 10.03 20.34 -3.38
CA SER A 293 9.26 19.37 -4.19
C SER A 293 8.19 20.04 -5.06
N LEU A 294 7.73 21.24 -4.68
CA LEU A 294 6.72 22.00 -5.43
C LEU A 294 7.33 22.86 -6.54
N ILE A 295 8.61 23.22 -6.42
CA ILE A 295 9.32 24.03 -7.43
C ILE A 295 9.60 23.23 -8.71
N HIS A 296 9.64 21.91 -8.63
CA HIS A 296 9.89 21.01 -9.76
C HIS A 296 8.62 20.50 -10.46
N ILE A 297 7.45 20.97 -10.06
CA ILE A 297 6.17 20.68 -10.68
C ILE A 297 5.63 21.92 -11.40
#